data_684a2ac4bb4b28160aae7c043061dd3a
#
_entry.id   684a2ac4bb4b28160aae7c043061dd3a
#
_cell.length_a   1.000
_cell.length_b   1.000
_cell.length_c   1.000
_cell.angle_alpha   90.00
_cell.angle_beta   90.00
_cell.angle_gamma   90.00
#
_symmetry.space_group_name_H-M   'P 1'
#
loop_
_entity.id
_entity.type
_entity.pdbx_description
1 polymer ?
#
loop_
_entity_poly.entity_id
_entity_poly.type
_entity_poly.pdbx_seq_one_letter_code
_entity_poly.pdbx_strand_id
1 'polypeptide(L)'
;ELQVDYIDYLLLHGVGMGGMEEIEGRFMNNGILDHLLEERQKGRIRNLGFSFHGDVKIFDYLLSLHDAGKYTWDFVQIQLNYVDWRHAQEEHARNINAEYLYGELAKRNIPSVIMEPLLGGRLANVHAHIAAILKQRRPDLSIASWAFRFAGTHPMVLSVLSGMPYME
;
A
#
# COMPACT_ATOMS: atom_id res chain seq x y z
N GLU A 1 24.87 5.19 0.25
CA GLU A 1 24.26 5.78 1.46
C GLU A 1 23.60 7.09 1.06
N LEU A 2 22.46 7.43 1.71
CA LEU A 2 21.56 8.49 1.21
C LEU A 2 22.09 9.91 1.40
N GLN A 3 23.08 10.13 2.29
CA GLN A 3 23.66 11.45 2.61
C GLN A 3 22.60 12.49 2.99
N VAL A 4 21.64 12.10 3.83
CA VAL A 4 20.54 12.94 4.35
C VAL A 4 20.54 12.88 5.88
N ASP A 5 20.07 13.95 6.53
CA ASP A 5 19.98 14.02 7.99
C ASP A 5 18.81 13.21 8.55
N TYR A 6 17.73 13.03 7.76
CA TYR A 6 16.53 12.30 8.13
C TYR A 6 15.87 11.68 6.90
N ILE A 7 14.96 10.73 7.16
CA ILE A 7 14.11 10.08 6.17
C ILE A 7 12.65 10.48 6.46
N ASP A 8 11.96 11.04 5.46
CA ASP A 8 10.56 11.44 5.61
C ASP A 8 9.63 10.25 5.76
N TYR A 9 9.79 9.23 4.93
CA TYR A 9 8.98 8.01 4.94
C TYR A 9 9.87 6.79 4.81
N LEU A 10 9.87 5.93 5.83
CA LEU A 10 10.55 4.64 5.81
C LEU A 10 9.54 3.53 6.01
N LEU A 11 9.62 2.47 5.22
CA LEU A 11 8.72 1.32 5.37
C LEU A 11 9.46 -0.02 5.46
N LEU A 12 8.90 -0.94 6.21
CA LEU A 12 9.25 -2.35 6.16
C LEU A 12 8.71 -2.94 4.87
N HIS A 13 9.59 -3.48 4.02
CA HIS A 13 9.19 -3.93 2.69
C HIS A 13 8.73 -5.38 2.66
N GLY A 14 7.60 -5.64 1.94
CA GLY A 14 7.13 -6.98 1.62
C GLY A 14 6.56 -7.75 2.82
N VAL A 15 5.91 -7.07 3.74
CA VAL A 15 5.30 -7.67 4.92
C VAL A 15 4.10 -8.55 4.53
N GLY A 16 4.04 -9.77 5.07
CA GLY A 16 2.93 -10.72 4.83
C GLY A 16 3.23 -11.83 3.82
N MET A 17 4.37 -11.81 3.15
CA MET A 17 4.70 -12.81 2.12
C MET A 17 5.12 -14.17 2.69
N GLY A 18 5.80 -14.21 3.81
CA GLY A 18 6.43 -15.42 4.37
C GLY A 18 5.82 -15.92 5.70
N GLY A 19 4.66 -15.42 6.13
CA GLY A 19 4.01 -15.83 7.37
C GLY A 19 4.56 -15.14 8.62
N MET A 20 4.05 -15.54 9.80
CA MET A 20 4.41 -14.94 11.09
C MET A 20 5.90 -15.14 11.45
N GLU A 21 6.44 -16.32 11.18
CA GLU A 21 7.84 -16.63 11.45
C GLU A 21 8.80 -15.71 10.71
N GLU A 22 8.47 -15.35 9.46
CA GLU A 22 9.25 -14.39 8.68
C GLU A 22 9.20 -12.99 9.31
N ILE A 23 8.03 -12.51 9.70
CA ILE A 23 7.89 -11.18 10.33
C ILE A 23 8.66 -11.11 11.64
N GLU A 24 8.51 -12.11 12.47
CA GLU A 24 9.25 -12.21 13.74
C GLU A 24 10.76 -12.25 13.50
N GLY A 25 11.23 -13.10 12.60
CA GLY A 25 12.65 -13.24 12.28
C GLY A 25 13.27 -12.02 11.60
N ARG A 26 12.57 -11.39 10.66
CA ARG A 26 13.09 -10.24 9.90
C ARG A 26 13.05 -8.92 10.65
N PHE A 27 12.07 -8.70 11.51
CA PHE A 27 11.81 -7.35 12.02
C PHE A 27 11.71 -7.27 13.55
N MET A 28 11.25 -8.32 14.24
CA MET A 28 10.96 -8.24 15.68
C MET A 28 12.06 -8.85 16.53
N ASN A 29 12.39 -10.13 16.30
CA ASN A 29 13.32 -10.88 17.19
C ASN A 29 14.79 -10.47 17.02
N ASN A 30 15.12 -9.70 16.00
CA ASN A 30 16.47 -9.17 15.75
C ASN A 30 16.64 -7.70 16.18
N GLY A 31 15.63 -7.09 16.80
CA GLY A 31 15.68 -5.71 17.31
C GLY A 31 15.58 -4.61 16.23
N ILE A 32 15.37 -4.95 14.96
CA ILE A 32 15.30 -3.95 13.87
C ILE A 32 14.13 -2.99 14.12
N LEU A 33 12.94 -3.51 14.43
CA LEU A 33 11.77 -2.68 14.61
C LEU A 33 11.91 -1.73 15.81
N ASP A 34 12.46 -2.22 16.93
CA ASP A 34 12.72 -1.39 18.10
C ASP A 34 13.74 -0.28 17.76
N HIS A 35 14.80 -0.62 17.02
CA HIS A 35 15.77 0.36 16.53
C HIS A 35 15.12 1.43 15.64
N LEU A 36 14.25 1.06 14.70
CA LEU A 36 13.54 2.01 13.84
C LEU A 36 12.63 2.94 14.64
N LEU A 37 11.98 2.44 15.70
CA LEU A 37 11.19 3.27 16.61
C LEU A 37 12.07 4.27 17.38
N GLU A 38 13.25 3.86 17.84
CA GLU A 38 14.21 4.79 18.45
C GLU A 38 14.67 5.86 17.46
N GLU A 39 14.97 5.48 16.21
CA GLU A 39 15.36 6.43 15.17
C GLU A 39 14.22 7.43 14.84
N ARG A 40 12.97 6.97 14.88
CA ARG A 40 11.80 7.85 14.76
C ARG A 40 11.71 8.82 15.94
N GLN A 41 11.89 8.35 17.17
CA GLN A 41 11.89 9.22 18.35
C GLN A 41 13.01 10.28 18.32
N LYS A 42 14.16 9.94 17.74
CA LYS A 42 15.30 10.87 17.53
C LYS A 42 15.08 11.81 16.34
N GLY A 43 13.98 11.70 15.60
CA GLY A 43 13.66 12.52 14.43
C GLY A 43 14.41 12.16 13.15
N ARG A 44 15.19 11.07 13.14
CA ARG A 44 15.87 10.56 11.93
C ARG A 44 14.95 9.82 10.97
N ILE A 45 13.82 9.32 11.46
CA ILE A 45 12.70 8.83 10.66
C ILE A 45 11.48 9.66 11.07
N ARG A 46 10.82 10.30 10.11
CA ARG A 46 9.62 11.09 10.38
C ARG A 46 8.36 10.23 10.42
N ASN A 47 8.23 9.35 9.45
CA ASN A 47 7.07 8.45 9.31
C ASN A 47 7.56 7.03 9.08
N LEU A 48 7.11 6.10 9.94
CA LEU A 48 7.43 4.68 9.85
C LEU A 48 6.18 3.89 9.43
N GLY A 49 6.32 3.06 8.41
CA GLY A 49 5.23 2.26 7.89
C GLY A 49 5.66 0.88 7.43
N PHE A 50 4.79 0.20 6.70
CA PHE A 50 5.11 -1.05 6.01
C PHE A 50 4.36 -1.17 4.68
N SER A 51 4.92 -1.94 3.74
CA SER A 51 4.21 -2.39 2.55
C SER A 51 3.66 -3.78 2.78
N PHE A 52 2.38 -3.97 2.51
CA PHE A 52 1.69 -5.22 2.77
C PHE A 52 1.43 -6.01 1.48
N HIS A 53 1.77 -7.32 1.55
CA HIS A 53 1.40 -8.33 0.56
C HIS A 53 1.12 -9.67 1.25
N GLY A 54 0.01 -10.33 0.92
CA GLY A 54 -0.21 -11.73 1.26
C GLY A 54 -1.14 -11.97 2.45
N ASP A 55 -0.68 -12.64 3.51
CA ASP A 55 -1.55 -13.15 4.57
C ASP A 55 -2.20 -12.05 5.42
N VAL A 56 -3.52 -11.96 5.34
CA VAL A 56 -4.33 -10.99 6.10
C VAL A 56 -4.14 -11.11 7.62
N LYS A 57 -3.83 -12.29 8.15
CA LYS A 57 -3.58 -12.48 9.58
C LYS A 57 -2.36 -11.69 10.07
N ILE A 58 -1.37 -11.51 9.21
CA ILE A 58 -0.19 -10.68 9.51
C ILE A 58 -0.58 -9.20 9.50
N PHE A 59 -1.37 -8.78 8.54
CA PHE A 59 -1.89 -7.42 8.49
C PHE A 59 -2.66 -7.09 9.79
N ASP A 60 -3.61 -7.94 10.16
CA ASP A 60 -4.43 -7.77 11.36
C ASP A 60 -3.57 -7.80 12.63
N TYR A 61 -2.57 -8.68 12.67
CA TYR A 61 -1.63 -8.73 13.78
C TYR A 61 -0.84 -7.43 13.95
N LEU A 62 -0.30 -6.88 12.86
CA LEU A 62 0.42 -5.61 12.94
C LEU A 62 -0.48 -4.44 13.33
N LEU A 63 -1.74 -4.45 12.89
CA LEU A 63 -2.72 -3.47 13.34
C LEU A 63 -3.09 -3.65 14.81
N SER A 64 -3.16 -4.88 15.31
CA SER A 64 -3.39 -5.13 16.74
C SER A 64 -2.23 -4.61 17.61
N LEU A 65 -1.00 -4.67 17.14
CA LEU A 65 0.16 -4.09 17.82
C LEU A 65 0.11 -2.55 17.79
N HIS A 66 -0.42 -1.96 16.72
CA HIS A 66 -0.69 -0.53 16.64
C HIS A 66 -1.75 -0.11 17.66
N ASP A 67 -2.86 -0.82 17.71
CA ASP A 67 -3.97 -0.56 18.65
C ASP A 67 -3.50 -0.69 20.13
N ALA A 68 -2.59 -1.61 20.39
CA ALA A 68 -1.97 -1.79 21.72
C ALA A 68 -0.89 -0.74 22.04
N GLY A 69 -0.55 0.15 21.12
CA GLY A 69 0.51 1.14 21.27
C GLY A 69 1.93 0.56 21.35
N LYS A 70 2.11 -0.72 21.00
CA LYS A 70 3.43 -1.37 21.03
C LYS A 70 4.28 -0.92 19.81
N TYR A 71 3.70 -1.01 18.62
CA TYR A 71 4.31 -0.54 17.38
C TYR A 71 3.29 0.30 16.62
N THR A 72 3.53 1.59 16.49
CA THR A 72 2.61 2.51 15.83
C THR A 72 3.05 2.81 14.41
N TRP A 73 2.10 2.73 13.48
CA TRP A 73 2.33 2.96 12.06
C TRP A 73 1.80 4.33 11.65
N ASP A 74 2.65 5.10 10.96
CA ASP A 74 2.29 6.42 10.46
C ASP A 74 1.65 6.35 9.07
N PHE A 75 1.90 5.26 8.33
CA PHE A 75 1.27 4.96 7.04
C PHE A 75 1.43 3.47 6.70
N VAL A 76 0.60 2.99 5.76
CA VAL A 76 0.75 1.63 5.21
C VAL A 76 0.61 1.68 3.69
N GLN A 77 1.49 0.98 2.98
CA GLN A 77 1.41 0.82 1.53
C GLN A 77 0.63 -0.44 1.20
N ILE A 78 -0.45 -0.29 0.43
CA ILE A 78 -1.33 -1.38 0.01
C ILE A 78 -1.55 -1.37 -1.50
N GLN A 79 -1.81 -2.55 -2.07
CA GLN A 79 -2.28 -2.68 -3.43
C GLN A 79 -3.74 -2.24 -3.50
N LEU A 80 -4.05 -1.26 -4.38
CA LEU A 80 -5.41 -0.77 -4.56
C LEU A 80 -5.66 -0.26 -5.98
N ASN A 81 -6.64 -0.84 -6.63
CA ASN A 81 -7.24 -0.41 -7.89
C ASN A 81 -8.70 -0.89 -7.93
N TYR A 82 -9.45 -0.55 -8.95
CA TYR A 82 -10.88 -0.88 -9.01
C TYR A 82 -11.18 -2.38 -9.21
N VAL A 83 -10.21 -3.19 -9.66
CA VAL A 83 -10.34 -4.67 -9.71
C VAL A 83 -10.06 -5.24 -8.33
N ASP A 84 -8.89 -4.93 -7.76
CA ASP A 84 -8.49 -5.44 -6.44
C ASP A 84 -9.38 -4.94 -5.30
N TRP A 85 -10.20 -3.92 -5.55
CA TRP A 85 -11.13 -3.41 -4.54
C TRP A 85 -11.99 -4.53 -3.93
N ARG A 86 -12.57 -5.40 -4.78
CA ARG A 86 -13.42 -6.52 -4.36
C ARG A 86 -13.10 -7.87 -5.02
N HIS A 87 -12.18 -7.89 -5.97
CA HIS A 87 -11.88 -9.08 -6.78
C HIS A 87 -10.40 -9.44 -6.78
N ALA A 88 -9.66 -9.04 -5.74
CA ALA A 88 -8.21 -9.25 -5.66
C ALA A 88 -7.82 -10.73 -5.74
N GLN A 89 -8.61 -11.63 -5.15
CA GLN A 89 -8.33 -13.08 -5.17
C GLN A 89 -8.55 -13.71 -6.54
N GLU A 90 -9.35 -13.10 -7.42
CA GLU A 90 -9.51 -13.56 -8.80
C GLU A 90 -8.23 -13.32 -9.62
N GLU A 91 -7.46 -12.30 -9.26
CA GLU A 91 -6.17 -12.01 -9.86
C GLU A 91 -5.05 -12.89 -9.31
N HIS A 92 -5.02 -13.08 -8.00
CA HIS A 92 -4.07 -13.97 -7.33
C HIS A 92 -4.62 -14.42 -5.96
N ALA A 93 -4.59 -15.72 -5.70
CA ALA A 93 -5.19 -16.33 -4.50
C ALA A 93 -4.68 -15.75 -3.15
N ARG A 94 -3.51 -15.14 -3.13
CA ARG A 94 -2.94 -14.51 -1.93
C ARG A 94 -3.31 -13.04 -1.77
N ASN A 95 -3.90 -12.42 -2.79
CA ASN A 95 -4.28 -11.03 -2.71
C ASN A 95 -5.51 -10.87 -1.80
N ILE A 96 -5.53 -9.76 -1.07
CA ILE A 96 -6.64 -9.39 -0.20
C ILE A 96 -7.38 -8.21 -0.82
N ASN A 97 -8.70 -8.23 -0.76
CA ASN A 97 -9.51 -7.13 -1.25
C ASN A 97 -9.09 -5.80 -0.62
N ALA A 98 -8.81 -4.83 -1.46
CA ALA A 98 -8.35 -3.50 -1.03
C ALA A 98 -9.39 -2.77 -0.17
N GLU A 99 -10.70 -3.05 -0.38
CA GLU A 99 -11.79 -2.52 0.46
C GLU A 99 -11.59 -2.90 1.94
N TYR A 100 -11.17 -4.14 2.22
CA TYR A 100 -10.88 -4.57 3.58
C TYR A 100 -9.65 -3.86 4.14
N LEU A 101 -8.53 -3.92 3.42
CA LEU A 101 -7.26 -3.33 3.87
C LEU A 101 -7.39 -1.83 4.13
N TYR A 102 -7.96 -1.11 3.17
CA TYR A 102 -8.22 0.32 3.29
C TYR A 102 -9.18 0.63 4.45
N GLY A 103 -10.25 -0.16 4.58
CA GLY A 103 -11.24 0.00 5.64
C GLY A 103 -10.63 -0.15 7.04
N GLU A 104 -9.76 -1.13 7.26
CA GLU A 104 -9.09 -1.35 8.54
C GLU A 104 -8.07 -0.23 8.88
N LEU A 105 -7.38 0.31 7.86
CA LEU A 105 -6.51 1.47 8.03
C LEU A 105 -7.31 2.74 8.36
N ALA A 106 -8.41 2.98 7.64
CA ALA A 106 -9.26 4.15 7.83
C ALA A 106 -9.90 4.21 9.23
N LYS A 107 -10.31 3.06 9.79
CA LYS A 107 -10.82 2.97 11.17
C LYS A 107 -9.82 3.46 12.22
N ARG A 108 -8.52 3.35 11.93
CA ARG A 108 -7.41 3.74 12.82
C ARG A 108 -6.79 5.07 12.47
N ASN A 109 -7.35 5.78 11.47
CA ASN A 109 -6.77 6.99 10.90
C ASN A 109 -5.33 6.80 10.40
N ILE A 110 -4.98 5.59 9.93
CA ILE A 110 -3.69 5.30 9.31
C ILE A 110 -3.81 5.59 7.81
N PRO A 111 -3.11 6.58 7.27
CA PRO A 111 -3.14 6.88 5.85
C PRO A 111 -2.45 5.78 5.03
N SER A 112 -2.86 5.67 3.76
CA SER A 112 -2.32 4.67 2.83
C SER A 112 -1.54 5.29 1.68
N VAL A 113 -0.49 4.60 1.26
CA VAL A 113 0.20 4.80 -0.01
C VAL A 113 -0.23 3.68 -0.94
N ILE A 114 -0.60 4.01 -2.17
CA ILE A 114 -1.16 3.02 -3.08
C ILE A 114 -0.10 2.51 -4.04
N MET A 115 0.08 1.19 -4.09
CA MET A 115 0.83 0.50 -5.15
C MET A 115 -0.11 -0.24 -6.09
N GLU A 116 0.37 -0.61 -7.26
CA GLU A 116 -0.37 -1.32 -8.31
C GLU A 116 -1.68 -0.62 -8.75
N PRO A 117 -1.71 0.72 -8.89
CA PRO A 117 -2.93 1.42 -9.33
C PRO A 117 -3.37 0.99 -10.72
N LEU A 118 -2.45 0.51 -11.55
CA LEU A 118 -2.70 0.04 -12.91
C LEU A 118 -2.66 -1.49 -13.05
N LEU A 119 -2.56 -2.24 -11.96
CA LEU A 119 -2.50 -3.71 -11.98
C LEU A 119 -1.44 -4.22 -12.98
N GLY A 120 -0.18 -3.84 -12.78
CA GLY A 120 0.92 -4.16 -13.71
C GLY A 120 0.76 -3.55 -15.11
N GLY A 121 0.01 -2.45 -15.25
CA GLY A 121 -0.27 -1.78 -16.52
C GLY A 121 -1.54 -2.29 -17.25
N ARG A 122 -2.16 -3.37 -16.80
CA ARG A 122 -3.36 -3.97 -17.43
C ARG A 122 -4.54 -3.00 -17.49
N LEU A 123 -4.68 -2.15 -16.49
CA LEU A 123 -5.77 -1.16 -16.42
C LEU A 123 -5.53 0.09 -17.28
N ALA A 124 -4.35 0.21 -17.90
CA ALA A 124 -4.10 1.21 -18.93
C ALA A 124 -4.58 0.74 -20.30
N ASN A 125 -4.72 -0.59 -20.51
CA ASN A 125 -5.10 -1.20 -21.78
C ASN A 125 -6.20 -2.26 -21.57
N VAL A 126 -7.38 -1.81 -21.20
CA VAL A 126 -8.54 -2.68 -20.97
C VAL A 126 -9.22 -3.11 -22.28
N HIS A 127 -10.09 -4.14 -22.22
CA HIS A 127 -10.85 -4.61 -23.38
C HIS A 127 -11.60 -3.46 -24.06
N ALA A 128 -11.70 -3.48 -25.40
CA ALA A 128 -12.27 -2.41 -26.21
C ALA A 128 -13.68 -1.98 -25.78
N HIS A 129 -14.52 -2.92 -25.36
CA HIS A 129 -15.86 -2.61 -24.85
C HIS A 129 -15.82 -1.73 -23.58
N ILE A 130 -14.94 -2.05 -22.64
CA ILE A 130 -14.76 -1.25 -21.42
C ILE A 130 -14.17 0.12 -21.76
N ALA A 131 -13.16 0.14 -22.64
CA ALA A 131 -12.58 1.40 -23.12
C ALA A 131 -13.63 2.32 -23.74
N ALA A 132 -14.56 1.77 -24.56
CA ALA A 132 -15.64 2.53 -25.16
C ALA A 132 -16.57 3.16 -24.10
N ILE A 133 -16.96 2.42 -23.08
CA ILE A 133 -17.79 2.93 -21.96
C ILE A 133 -17.08 4.09 -21.23
N LEU A 134 -15.81 3.92 -20.92
CA LEU A 134 -15.03 4.95 -20.24
C LEU A 134 -14.88 6.21 -21.10
N LYS A 135 -14.61 6.05 -22.41
CA LYS A 135 -14.51 7.14 -23.37
C LYS A 135 -15.84 7.86 -23.65
N GLN A 136 -16.96 7.19 -23.57
CA GLN A 136 -18.28 7.85 -23.63
C GLN A 136 -18.50 8.81 -22.47
N ARG A 137 -18.00 8.47 -21.29
CA ARG A 137 -18.11 9.35 -20.10
C ARG A 137 -17.18 10.55 -20.16
N ARG A 138 -15.92 10.34 -20.56
CA ARG A 138 -14.88 11.36 -20.63
C ARG A 138 -13.94 11.06 -21.81
N PRO A 139 -14.24 11.54 -23.01
CA PRO A 139 -13.45 11.27 -24.21
C PRO A 139 -12.03 11.85 -24.14
N ASP A 140 -11.85 12.91 -23.36
CA ASP A 140 -10.59 13.61 -23.12
C ASP A 140 -9.62 12.83 -22.21
N LEU A 141 -10.09 11.91 -21.37
CA LEU A 141 -9.25 11.19 -20.42
C LEU A 141 -8.64 9.92 -21.03
N SER A 142 -7.39 9.63 -20.67
CA SER A 142 -6.78 8.33 -20.94
C SER A 142 -7.46 7.21 -20.14
N ILE A 143 -7.38 5.96 -20.60
CA ILE A 143 -7.93 4.81 -19.85
C ILE A 143 -7.22 4.67 -18.49
N ALA A 144 -5.88 4.81 -18.46
CA ALA A 144 -5.11 4.77 -17.24
C ALA A 144 -5.56 5.79 -16.17
N SER A 145 -6.01 6.98 -16.61
CA SER A 145 -6.43 8.03 -15.68
C SER A 145 -7.64 7.65 -14.81
N TRP A 146 -8.48 6.73 -15.28
CA TRP A 146 -9.60 6.22 -14.49
C TRP A 146 -9.13 5.41 -13.30
N ALA A 147 -8.11 4.57 -13.46
CA ALA A 147 -7.55 3.80 -12.36
C ALA A 147 -6.84 4.70 -11.33
N PHE A 148 -6.06 5.68 -11.78
CA PHE A 148 -5.46 6.67 -10.88
C PHE A 148 -6.50 7.49 -10.12
N ARG A 149 -7.58 7.93 -10.79
CA ARG A 149 -8.68 8.64 -10.15
C ARG A 149 -9.40 7.78 -9.11
N PHE A 150 -9.65 6.50 -9.44
CA PHE A 150 -10.25 5.58 -8.49
C PHE A 150 -9.38 5.47 -7.23
N ALA A 151 -8.09 5.19 -7.39
CA ALA A 151 -7.16 5.08 -6.28
C ALA A 151 -7.09 6.37 -5.45
N GLY A 152 -7.00 7.53 -6.09
CA GLY A 152 -6.90 8.84 -5.43
C GLY A 152 -8.22 9.39 -4.90
N THR A 153 -9.37 8.73 -5.10
CA THR A 153 -10.67 9.19 -4.59
C THR A 153 -10.83 8.95 -3.08
N HIS A 154 -10.09 8.00 -2.53
CA HIS A 154 -10.23 7.61 -1.13
C HIS A 154 -9.55 8.63 -0.19
N PRO A 155 -10.26 9.18 0.81
CA PRO A 155 -9.79 10.32 1.63
C PRO A 155 -8.48 10.09 2.39
N MET A 156 -8.17 8.82 2.75
CA MET A 156 -6.97 8.47 3.51
C MET A 156 -5.77 8.09 2.62
N VAL A 157 -5.85 8.35 1.31
CA VAL A 157 -4.72 8.10 0.40
C VAL A 157 -3.78 9.29 0.37
N LEU A 158 -2.54 9.09 0.81
CA LEU A 158 -1.48 10.10 0.76
C LEU A 158 -0.87 10.25 -0.64
N SER A 159 -0.64 9.13 -1.31
CA SER A 159 0.03 9.09 -2.60
C SER A 159 -0.35 7.83 -3.37
N VAL A 160 -0.35 7.96 -4.69
CA VAL A 160 -0.52 6.84 -5.63
C VAL A 160 0.78 6.68 -6.41
N LEU A 161 1.43 5.54 -6.23
CA LEU A 161 2.71 5.25 -6.88
C LEU A 161 2.50 4.88 -8.34
N SER A 162 3.42 5.28 -9.19
CA SER A 162 3.45 4.87 -10.58
C SER A 162 4.80 4.27 -10.93
N GLY A 163 4.77 3.10 -11.59
CA GLY A 163 5.95 2.42 -12.09
C GLY A 163 6.37 2.85 -13.51
N MET A 164 6.13 4.11 -13.90
CA MET A 164 6.50 4.67 -15.20
C MET A 164 8.00 5.03 -15.21
N PRO A 165 8.90 4.17 -15.74
CA PRO A 165 10.34 4.44 -15.73
C PRO A 165 10.80 5.31 -16.89
N TYR A 166 9.94 5.59 -17.87
CA TYR A 166 10.25 6.34 -19.07
C TYR A 166 9.36 7.58 -19.18
N MET A 167 9.92 8.65 -19.74
CA MET A 167 9.25 9.94 -19.96
C MET A 167 8.74 10.07 -21.40
N GLU A 168 8.19 8.99 -21.98
CA GLU A 168 7.61 9.00 -23.32
C GLU A 168 6.11 9.30 -23.31
#